data_3ecb8ca2be97b292651d0976bb008d43
#
_entry.id   3ecb8ca2be97b292651d0976bb008d43
#
_cell.length_a   1.000
_cell.length_b   1.000
_cell.length_c   1.000
_cell.angle_alpha   90.00
_cell.angle_beta   90.00
_cell.angle_gamma   90.00
#
_symmetry.space_group_name_H-M   'P 1'
#
loop_
_entity.id
_entity.type
_entity.pdbx_description
1 polymer ?
#
loop_
_entity_poly.entity_id
_entity_poly.type
_entity_poly.pdbx_seq_one_letter_code
_entity_poly.pdbx_strand_id
1 'polypeptide(L)'
;LSLKTGDIIVFERTFTVEDVELFTKISGDEGIHHLTPDEQGRLVVQGLLTATLPTKVGGDNNVLARTMNFEFLRPVFTGDTIICEVKIEKYEKQENKNNRIAIIASFLCKNQHEKDVLKGDFSGVIL
;
A
#
# COMPACT_ATOMS: atom_id res chain seq x y z
N LEU A 1 -14.70 10.67 11.71
CA LEU A 1 -14.44 9.59 12.66
C LEU A 1 -12.96 9.36 12.79
N SER A 2 -12.47 9.31 14.00
CA SER A 2 -11.06 9.07 14.24
C SER A 2 -10.77 7.57 14.32
N LEU A 3 -9.54 7.23 14.01
CA LEU A 3 -9.06 5.86 14.18
C LEU A 3 -8.82 5.55 15.66
N LYS A 4 -8.73 4.28 15.96
CA LYS A 4 -8.30 3.79 17.26
C LYS A 4 -7.50 2.51 17.09
N THR A 5 -6.72 2.18 18.08
CA THR A 5 -5.97 0.93 18.14
C THR A 5 -6.91 -0.25 17.98
N GLY A 6 -6.54 -1.18 17.12
CA GLY A 6 -7.33 -2.37 16.80
C GLY A 6 -8.25 -2.22 15.60
N ASP A 7 -8.45 -1.01 15.09
CA ASP A 7 -9.26 -0.81 13.88
C ASP A 7 -8.64 -1.54 12.69
N ILE A 8 -9.50 -2.13 11.88
CA ILE A 8 -9.12 -2.79 10.63
C ILE A 8 -9.82 -2.10 9.49
N ILE A 9 -9.05 -1.68 8.50
CA ILE A 9 -9.54 -1.00 7.31
C ILE A 9 -9.28 -1.92 6.12
N VAL A 10 -10.32 -2.24 5.35
CA VAL A 10 -10.22 -3.12 4.19
C VAL A 10 -10.70 -2.39 2.96
N PHE A 11 -9.94 -2.47 1.89
CA PHE A 11 -10.34 -1.92 0.60
C PHE A 11 -9.64 -2.69 -0.51
N GLU A 12 -10.07 -2.48 -1.75
CA GLU A 12 -9.51 -3.20 -2.87
C GLU A 12 -9.23 -2.28 -4.05
N ARG A 13 -8.35 -2.74 -4.93
CA ARG A 13 -8.04 -2.05 -6.19
C ARG A 13 -7.58 -3.06 -7.23
N THR A 14 -7.92 -2.76 -8.48
CA THR A 14 -7.39 -3.44 -9.66
C THR A 14 -6.49 -2.47 -10.40
N PHE A 15 -5.23 -2.83 -10.61
CA PHE A 15 -4.30 -1.99 -11.38
C PHE A 15 -4.45 -2.30 -12.87
N THR A 16 -4.46 -1.25 -13.66
CA THR A 16 -4.58 -1.33 -15.12
C THR A 16 -3.23 -1.14 -15.78
N VAL A 17 -3.15 -1.46 -17.08
CA VAL A 17 -1.96 -1.16 -17.88
C VAL A 17 -1.64 0.34 -17.85
N GLU A 18 -2.67 1.18 -17.91
CA GLU A 18 -2.49 2.64 -17.83
C GLU A 18 -1.84 3.06 -16.51
N ASP A 19 -2.25 2.46 -15.38
CA ASP A 19 -1.65 2.74 -14.08
C ASP A 19 -0.15 2.44 -14.08
N VAL A 20 0.22 1.29 -14.65
CA VAL A 20 1.64 0.89 -14.75
C VAL A 20 2.42 1.86 -15.64
N GLU A 21 1.85 2.29 -16.76
CA GLU A 21 2.48 3.25 -17.65
C GLU A 21 2.71 4.60 -16.96
N LEU A 22 1.73 5.08 -16.22
CA LEU A 22 1.86 6.33 -15.44
C LEU A 22 2.95 6.20 -14.37
N PHE A 23 2.95 5.10 -13.65
CA PHE A 23 3.95 4.88 -12.60
C PHE A 23 5.36 4.74 -13.17
N THR A 24 5.50 4.14 -14.34
CA THR A 24 6.78 4.06 -15.06
C THR A 24 7.32 5.47 -15.30
N LYS A 25 6.48 6.39 -15.72
CA LYS A 25 6.89 7.78 -15.98
C LYS A 25 7.32 8.50 -14.69
N ILE A 26 6.59 8.27 -13.61
CA ILE A 26 6.87 8.93 -12.34
C ILE A 26 8.13 8.37 -11.69
N SER A 27 8.25 7.05 -11.67
CA SER A 27 9.31 6.35 -10.92
C SER A 27 10.60 6.18 -11.68
N GLY A 28 10.53 6.14 -13.01
CA GLY A 28 11.65 5.72 -13.84
C GLY A 28 11.91 4.21 -13.77
N ASP A 29 11.03 3.45 -13.14
CA ASP A 29 11.14 1.99 -13.06
C ASP A 29 10.68 1.38 -14.39
N GLU A 30 11.63 1.15 -15.26
CA GLU A 30 11.43 0.62 -16.60
C GLU A 30 11.85 -0.85 -16.71
N GLY A 31 11.75 -1.60 -15.64
CA GLY A 31 12.02 -3.03 -15.68
C GLY A 31 11.22 -3.69 -16.80
N ILE A 32 11.85 -4.60 -17.54
CA ILE A 32 11.23 -5.13 -18.76
C ILE A 32 9.87 -5.79 -18.53
N HIS A 33 9.67 -6.39 -17.39
CA HIS A 33 8.39 -7.02 -17.02
C HIS A 33 7.27 -6.00 -16.78
N HIS A 34 7.62 -4.72 -16.60
CA HIS A 34 6.64 -3.63 -16.48
C HIS A 34 6.31 -3.02 -17.85
N LEU A 35 7.13 -3.28 -18.86
CA LEU A 35 6.97 -2.70 -20.20
C LEU A 35 6.46 -3.69 -21.24
N THR A 36 6.79 -4.97 -21.05
CA THR A 36 6.50 -6.02 -22.04
C THR A 36 5.41 -6.93 -21.53
N PRO A 37 4.23 -6.93 -22.18
CA PRO A 37 3.14 -7.82 -21.78
C PRO A 37 3.51 -9.30 -21.89
N ASP A 38 2.93 -10.10 -21.00
CA ASP A 38 3.04 -11.54 -21.09
C ASP A 38 2.09 -12.10 -22.17
N GLU A 39 2.01 -13.41 -22.31
CA GLU A 39 1.16 -14.06 -23.31
C GLU A 39 -0.33 -13.74 -23.13
N GLN A 40 -0.73 -13.33 -21.95
CA GLN A 40 -2.11 -12.96 -21.62
C GLN A 40 -2.34 -11.44 -21.72
N GLY A 41 -1.36 -10.70 -22.21
CA GLY A 41 -1.44 -9.25 -22.33
C GLY A 41 -1.25 -8.49 -21.02
N ARG A 42 -0.73 -9.15 -19.99
CA ARG A 42 -0.58 -8.55 -18.66
C ARG A 42 0.83 -8.01 -18.46
N LEU A 43 0.92 -6.89 -17.74
CA LEU A 43 2.19 -6.38 -17.24
C LEU A 43 2.31 -6.74 -15.76
N VAL A 44 3.54 -6.90 -15.29
CA VAL A 44 3.80 -6.97 -13.86
C VAL A 44 3.70 -5.56 -13.30
N VAL A 45 2.91 -5.39 -12.26
CA VAL A 45 2.75 -4.11 -11.56
C VAL A 45 4.00 -3.84 -10.73
N GLN A 46 4.53 -2.62 -10.78
CA GLN A 46 5.68 -2.27 -9.97
C GLN A 46 5.37 -2.48 -8.49
N GLY A 47 6.35 -3.02 -7.74
CA GLY A 47 6.16 -3.27 -6.31
C GLY A 47 5.70 -2.03 -5.56
N LEU A 48 6.34 -0.88 -5.81
CA LEU A 48 5.96 0.36 -5.14
C LEU A 48 4.60 0.90 -5.60
N LEU A 49 4.13 0.55 -6.79
CA LEU A 49 2.77 0.87 -7.20
C LEU A 49 1.77 0.06 -6.37
N THR A 50 2.00 -1.24 -6.20
CA THR A 50 1.19 -2.08 -5.31
C THR A 50 1.22 -1.52 -3.88
N ALA A 51 2.38 -1.07 -3.43
CA ALA A 51 2.56 -0.49 -2.09
C ALA A 51 1.81 0.84 -1.89
N THR A 52 1.28 1.46 -2.93
CA THR A 52 0.40 2.62 -2.78
C THR A 52 -0.91 2.27 -2.08
N LEU A 53 -1.29 1.00 -2.06
CA LEU A 53 -2.52 0.57 -1.39
C LEU A 53 -2.54 0.94 0.10
N PRO A 54 -1.61 0.47 0.94
CA PRO A 54 -1.60 0.90 2.33
C PRO A 54 -1.36 2.40 2.52
N THR A 55 -0.69 3.04 1.56
CA THR A 55 -0.46 4.48 1.58
C THR A 55 -1.77 5.29 1.60
N LYS A 56 -2.82 4.76 0.97
CA LYS A 56 -4.13 5.41 0.96
C LYS A 56 -4.66 5.65 2.38
N VAL A 57 -4.47 4.70 3.28
CA VAL A 57 -4.91 4.84 4.68
C VAL A 57 -4.19 6.01 5.34
N GLY A 58 -2.90 6.15 5.08
CA GLY A 58 -2.13 7.30 5.56
C GLY A 58 -2.68 8.62 5.01
N GLY A 59 -2.94 8.67 3.71
CA GLY A 59 -3.49 9.86 3.06
C GLY A 59 -4.86 10.25 3.60
N ASP A 60 -5.75 9.27 3.77
CA ASP A 60 -7.10 9.49 4.27
C ASP A 60 -7.12 10.01 5.71
N ASN A 61 -6.06 9.78 6.47
CA ASN A 61 -5.97 10.14 7.87
C ASN A 61 -4.88 11.17 8.18
N ASN A 62 -4.34 11.80 7.16
CA ASN A 62 -3.31 12.84 7.28
C ASN A 62 -2.05 12.37 8.01
N VAL A 63 -1.64 11.15 7.77
CA VAL A 63 -0.41 10.60 8.35
C VAL A 63 0.79 11.12 7.59
N LEU A 64 1.75 11.64 8.33
CA LEU A 64 3.09 11.91 7.82
C LEU A 64 3.94 10.68 8.18
N ALA A 65 4.21 9.84 7.20
CA ALA A 65 4.94 8.60 7.42
C ALA A 65 6.41 8.91 7.75
N ARG A 66 6.94 8.15 8.70
CA ARG A 66 8.36 8.21 9.07
C ARG A 66 9.12 6.99 8.62
N THR A 67 8.50 5.83 8.75
CA THR A 67 9.08 4.57 8.28
C THR A 67 8.02 3.76 7.56
N MET A 68 8.45 3.05 6.54
CA MET A 68 7.61 2.12 5.80
C MET A 68 8.44 0.90 5.45
N ASN A 69 7.93 -0.28 5.79
CA ASN A 69 8.58 -1.55 5.50
C ASN A 69 7.68 -2.38 4.61
N PHE A 70 8.23 -2.94 3.55
CA PHE A 70 7.50 -3.73 2.58
C PHE A 70 8.21 -5.05 2.32
N GLU A 71 7.42 -6.12 2.24
CA GLU A 71 7.88 -7.39 1.69
C GLU A 71 6.99 -7.72 0.50
N PHE A 72 7.62 -7.91 -0.66
CA PHE A 72 6.95 -8.28 -1.91
C PHE A 72 6.98 -9.78 -2.04
N LEU A 73 5.85 -10.42 -1.80
CA LEU A 73 5.78 -11.88 -1.64
C LEU A 73 5.49 -12.60 -2.96
N ARG A 74 4.72 -11.97 -3.84
CA ARG A 74 4.36 -12.52 -5.16
C ARG A 74 4.17 -11.37 -6.14
N PRO A 75 4.43 -11.62 -7.43
CA PRO A 75 4.15 -10.60 -8.44
C PRO A 75 2.64 -10.31 -8.52
N VAL A 76 2.32 -9.05 -8.78
CA VAL A 76 0.97 -8.60 -9.07
C VAL A 76 0.92 -8.27 -10.54
N PHE A 77 -0.13 -8.73 -11.22
CA PHE A 77 -0.32 -8.48 -12.65
C PHE A 77 -1.45 -7.48 -12.86
N THR A 78 -1.36 -6.74 -13.95
CA THR A 78 -2.49 -5.88 -14.35
C THR A 78 -3.74 -6.74 -14.52
N GLY A 79 -4.87 -6.24 -14.02
CA GLY A 79 -6.12 -6.97 -14.01
C GLY A 79 -6.36 -7.79 -12.73
N ASP A 80 -5.32 -8.02 -11.92
CA ASP A 80 -5.52 -8.64 -10.60
C ASP A 80 -6.29 -7.70 -9.69
N THR A 81 -7.18 -8.25 -8.89
CA THR A 81 -7.85 -7.50 -7.82
C THR A 81 -7.11 -7.73 -6.52
N ILE A 82 -6.60 -6.66 -5.94
CA ILE A 82 -5.82 -6.74 -4.71
C ILE A 82 -6.64 -6.20 -3.55
N ILE A 83 -6.82 -7.03 -2.54
CA ILE A 83 -7.52 -6.66 -1.30
C ILE A 83 -6.45 -6.30 -0.27
N CYS A 84 -6.53 -5.09 0.24
CA CYS A 84 -5.60 -4.59 1.26
C CYS A 84 -6.31 -4.50 2.60
N GLU A 85 -5.71 -5.12 3.61
CA GLU A 85 -6.18 -5.03 4.98
C GLU A 85 -5.12 -4.31 5.80
N VAL A 86 -5.53 -3.21 6.44
CA VAL A 86 -4.64 -2.41 7.29
C VAL A 86 -5.17 -2.46 8.71
N LYS A 87 -4.31 -2.86 9.65
CA LYS A 87 -4.64 -2.91 11.06
C LYS A 87 -3.92 -1.81 11.79
N ILE A 88 -4.65 -1.02 12.55
CA ILE A 88 -4.07 0.03 13.38
C ILE A 88 -3.53 -0.61 14.66
N GLU A 89 -2.21 -0.70 14.75
CA GLU A 89 -1.52 -1.32 15.88
C GLU A 89 -1.34 -0.36 17.06
N LYS A 90 -1.17 0.93 16.75
CA LYS A 90 -0.99 1.97 17.75
C LYS A 90 -1.61 3.26 17.24
N TYR A 91 -2.36 3.92 18.10
CA TYR A 91 -2.92 5.24 17.82
C TYR A 91 -2.95 6.00 19.12
N GLU A 92 -1.94 6.85 19.34
CA GLU A 92 -1.66 7.39 20.66
C GLU A 92 -1.34 8.87 20.60
N LYS A 93 -2.10 9.66 21.33
CA LYS A 93 -1.89 11.10 21.43
C LYS A 93 -0.64 11.38 22.25
N GLN A 94 0.26 12.20 21.71
CA GLN A 94 1.51 12.60 22.35
C GLN A 94 1.36 14.00 22.92
N GLU A 95 0.85 14.11 24.14
CA GLU A 95 0.53 15.41 24.77
C GLU A 95 1.73 16.33 24.87
N ASN A 96 2.93 15.80 25.06
CA ASN A 96 4.15 16.60 25.19
C ASN A 96 4.74 17.05 23.86
N LYS A 97 4.09 16.75 22.73
CA LYS A 97 4.59 17.03 21.38
C LYS A 97 3.51 17.69 20.53
N ASN A 98 2.93 18.78 21.01
CA ASN A 98 1.90 19.54 20.32
C ASN A 98 0.66 18.71 19.97
N ASN A 99 0.32 17.73 20.83
CA ASN A 99 -0.82 16.85 20.64
C ASN A 99 -0.79 16.04 19.34
N ARG A 100 0.39 15.77 18.82
CA ARG A 100 0.55 14.87 17.69
C ARG A 100 0.04 13.49 18.07
N ILE A 101 -0.40 12.77 17.06
CA ILE A 101 -0.82 11.38 17.25
C ILE A 101 0.27 10.50 16.65
N ALA A 102 0.82 9.59 17.44
CA ALA A 102 1.72 8.55 16.94
C ALA A 102 0.89 7.40 16.41
N ILE A 103 1.17 6.95 15.20
CA ILE A 103 0.46 5.84 14.56
C ILE A 103 1.44 4.79 14.09
N ILE A 104 1.07 3.52 14.30
CA ILE A 104 1.73 2.36 13.73
C ILE A 104 0.62 1.50 13.14
N ALA A 105 0.82 1.05 11.92
CA ALA A 105 -0.12 0.16 11.25
C ALA A 105 0.61 -0.98 10.57
N SER A 106 0.01 -2.14 10.54
CA SER A 106 0.48 -3.28 9.75
C SER A 106 -0.50 -3.52 8.62
N PHE A 107 -0.04 -4.13 7.53
CA PHE A 107 -0.90 -4.39 6.38
C PHE A 107 -0.56 -5.69 5.70
N LEU A 108 -1.57 -6.26 5.08
CA LEU A 108 -1.46 -7.46 4.26
C LEU A 108 -2.35 -7.28 3.04
N CYS A 109 -1.78 -7.51 1.86
CA CYS A 109 -2.51 -7.45 0.60
C CYS A 109 -2.53 -8.83 -0.04
N LYS A 110 -3.68 -9.23 -0.53
CA LYS A 110 -3.90 -10.52 -1.19
C LYS A 110 -4.50 -10.31 -2.57
N ASN A 111 -4.19 -11.21 -3.51
CA ASN A 111 -4.83 -11.20 -4.81
C ASN A 111 -6.19 -11.91 -4.76
N GLN A 112 -6.89 -12.00 -5.90
CA GLN A 112 -8.20 -12.65 -6.02
C GLN A 112 -8.18 -14.16 -5.72
N HIS A 113 -7.01 -14.76 -5.68
CA HIS A 113 -6.83 -16.17 -5.33
C HIS A 113 -6.44 -16.36 -3.86
N GLU A 114 -6.61 -15.30 -3.05
CA GLU A 114 -6.28 -15.30 -1.62
C GLU A 114 -4.80 -15.54 -1.34
N LYS A 115 -3.93 -15.25 -2.30
CA LYS A 115 -2.49 -15.35 -2.12
C LYS A 115 -1.91 -14.04 -1.64
N ASP A 116 -1.02 -14.10 -0.66
CA ASP A 116 -0.34 -12.92 -0.14
C ASP A 116 0.61 -12.37 -1.20
N VAL A 117 0.48 -11.08 -1.50
CA VAL A 117 1.32 -10.40 -2.49
C VAL A 117 2.21 -9.34 -1.86
N LEU A 118 1.75 -8.71 -0.78
CA LEU A 118 2.47 -7.63 -0.09
C LEU A 118 2.15 -7.68 1.39
N LYS A 119 3.15 -7.51 2.23
CA LYS A 119 2.94 -7.27 3.66
C LYS A 119 3.96 -6.28 4.18
N GLY A 120 3.65 -5.68 5.29
CA GLY A 120 4.57 -4.75 5.94
C GLY A 120 3.90 -3.94 7.03
N ASP A 121 4.53 -2.81 7.31
CA ASP A 121 4.07 -1.89 8.33
C ASP A 121 4.51 -0.47 8.00
N PHE A 122 3.89 0.49 8.64
CA PHE A 122 4.36 1.85 8.62
C PHE A 122 4.20 2.49 9.99
N SER A 123 5.00 3.49 10.26
CA SER A 123 4.86 4.35 11.42
C SER A 123 4.93 5.81 10.99
N GLY A 124 4.32 6.66 11.76
CA GLY A 124 4.32 8.08 11.47
C GLY A 124 3.59 8.87 12.53
N VAL A 125 3.26 10.10 12.16
CA VAL A 125 2.53 11.00 13.05
C VAL A 125 1.39 11.67 12.28
N ILE A 126 0.35 12.00 13.01
CA ILE A 126 -0.74 12.85 12.51
C ILE A 126 -0.58 14.18 13.22
N LEU A 127 -0.38 15.23 12.44
CA LEU A 127 -0.14 16.58 12.96
C LEU A 127 -1.41 17.28 13.39
#